data_a44224f794876d3422459f0e8a887166
#
_entry.id   a44224f794876d3422459f0e8a887166
#
_cell.length_a   1.000
_cell.length_b   1.000
_cell.length_c   1.000
_cell.angle_alpha   90.00
_cell.angle_beta   90.00
_cell.angle_gamma   90.00
#
_symmetry.space_group_name_H-M   'P 1'
#
loop_
_entity.id
_entity.type
_entity.pdbx_description
1 polymer ?
#
loop_
_entity_poly.entity_id
_entity_poly.type
_entity_poly.pdbx_seq_one_letter_code
_entity_poly.pdbx_strand_id
1 'polypeptide(L)'
;MIVEIQRTEQIIDFAWELSRDSRSATYPRVESKAELAKSLARALNSEHQRIIAYYGRDDELQGVCVYHWDSEENYSQASHFLINAGSYSRVAYEFISFLAKHLGGYDFLIGVPAANSSAIGYFEQRGFACIESSIDTRLYNLQPPQVTASQPAEKITADNFVEYAAFHDKFALPAELYYHSKNLKRYLEHFRILALRKNGKICGSIFARILPDNGADIVGLFSDGDVPSEKALINQLLLALYNEFGALDEVIFFIDEGSGSELDLALGAGFKIKDRYRLYRQSL
;
A
#
# COMPACT_ATOMS: atom_id res chain seq x y z
N MET A 1 -19.08 -20.74 -9.44
CA MET A 1 -19.72 -19.67 -10.23
C MET A 1 -19.35 -18.31 -9.64
N ILE A 2 -18.96 -17.34 -10.49
CA ILE A 2 -18.69 -15.96 -10.03
C ILE A 2 -19.99 -15.16 -10.03
N VAL A 3 -20.20 -14.37 -8.97
CA VAL A 3 -21.36 -13.47 -8.77
C VAL A 3 -20.85 -12.10 -8.34
N GLU A 4 -21.33 -11.03 -8.93
CA GLU A 4 -21.08 -9.67 -8.45
C GLU A 4 -21.95 -9.39 -7.22
N ILE A 5 -21.35 -8.91 -6.16
CA ILE A 5 -21.97 -8.69 -4.86
C ILE A 5 -22.60 -7.31 -4.80
N GLN A 6 -23.86 -7.26 -4.37
CA GLN A 6 -24.61 -6.02 -4.18
C GLN A 6 -24.88 -5.71 -2.69
N ARG A 7 -24.61 -6.66 -1.81
CA ARG A 7 -24.84 -6.53 -0.35
C ARG A 7 -23.71 -7.20 0.43
N THR A 8 -23.13 -6.48 1.36
CA THR A 8 -21.97 -6.94 2.13
C THR A 8 -22.30 -8.02 3.15
N GLU A 9 -23.54 -8.09 3.63
CA GLU A 9 -23.99 -9.06 4.63
C GLU A 9 -23.78 -10.51 4.18
N GLN A 10 -23.78 -10.75 2.86
CA GLN A 10 -23.60 -12.09 2.29
C GLN A 10 -22.17 -12.62 2.42
N ILE A 11 -21.19 -11.72 2.58
CA ILE A 11 -19.76 -12.06 2.48
C ILE A 11 -18.94 -11.63 3.68
N ILE A 12 -19.44 -10.73 4.54
CA ILE A 12 -18.65 -10.05 5.57
C ILE A 12 -18.04 -11.01 6.58
N ASP A 13 -18.76 -12.06 7.00
CA ASP A 13 -18.28 -13.02 7.99
C ASP A 13 -17.16 -13.87 7.39
N PHE A 14 -17.34 -14.37 6.19
CA PHE A 14 -16.33 -15.13 5.45
C PHE A 14 -15.08 -14.26 5.20
N ALA A 15 -15.27 -13.05 4.71
CA ALA A 15 -14.17 -12.14 4.41
C ALA A 15 -13.38 -11.78 5.68
N TRP A 16 -14.07 -11.54 6.81
CA TRP A 16 -13.44 -11.25 8.08
C TRP A 16 -12.59 -12.43 8.60
N GLU A 17 -13.13 -13.64 8.59
CA GLU A 17 -12.41 -14.83 9.03
C GLU A 17 -11.10 -15.04 8.28
N LEU A 18 -11.07 -14.77 6.97
CA LEU A 18 -9.87 -14.89 6.16
C LEU A 18 -8.92 -13.68 6.30
N SER A 19 -9.45 -12.47 6.47
CA SER A 19 -8.63 -11.24 6.56
C SER A 19 -7.78 -11.17 7.83
N ARG A 20 -8.25 -11.73 8.94
CA ARG A 20 -7.55 -11.68 10.23
C ARG A 20 -6.35 -12.63 10.34
N ASP A 21 -6.25 -13.63 9.46
CA ASP A 21 -5.16 -14.61 9.44
C ASP A 21 -4.18 -14.27 8.30
N SER A 22 -2.92 -13.99 8.63
CA SER A 22 -1.88 -13.69 7.63
C SER A 22 -1.67 -14.82 6.61
N ARG A 23 -2.09 -16.05 6.91
CA ARG A 23 -2.01 -17.19 5.98
C ARG A 23 -3.08 -17.17 4.88
N SER A 24 -4.08 -16.31 4.99
CA SER A 24 -5.19 -16.18 4.03
C SER A 24 -5.54 -14.73 3.67
N ALA A 25 -4.97 -13.78 4.38
CA ALA A 25 -5.20 -12.35 4.15
C ALA A 25 -4.52 -11.85 2.87
N THR A 26 -4.93 -10.64 2.47
CA THR A 26 -4.30 -9.81 1.43
C THR A 26 -3.98 -8.42 1.99
N TYR A 27 -3.26 -7.60 1.21
CA TYR A 27 -3.01 -6.20 1.53
C TYR A 27 -3.90 -5.28 0.69
N PRO A 28 -4.34 -4.14 1.30
CA PRO A 28 -4.06 -3.71 2.67
C PRO A 28 -4.70 -4.61 3.73
N ARG A 29 -4.04 -4.76 4.90
CA ARG A 29 -4.59 -5.51 6.04
C ARG A 29 -5.68 -4.67 6.72
N VAL A 30 -6.69 -5.34 7.24
CA VAL A 30 -7.74 -4.74 8.07
C VAL A 30 -7.62 -5.21 9.52
N GLU A 31 -7.76 -4.28 10.45
CA GLU A 31 -7.57 -4.54 11.89
C GLU A 31 -8.87 -4.93 12.61
N SER A 32 -10.01 -4.67 11.98
CA SER A 32 -11.32 -4.97 12.57
C SER A 32 -12.37 -5.31 11.51
N LYS A 33 -13.39 -6.05 11.93
CA LYS A 33 -14.57 -6.31 11.09
C LYS A 33 -15.32 -5.02 10.70
N ALA A 34 -15.27 -4.00 11.56
CA ALA A 34 -15.87 -2.70 11.28
C ALA A 34 -15.13 -1.97 10.16
N GLU A 35 -13.79 -2.03 10.16
CA GLU A 35 -12.96 -1.47 9.08
C GLU A 35 -13.20 -2.20 7.75
N LEU A 36 -13.24 -3.55 7.78
CA LEU A 36 -13.61 -4.35 6.61
C LEU A 36 -14.99 -3.95 6.07
N ALA A 37 -15.98 -3.80 6.94
CA ALA A 37 -17.32 -3.38 6.54
C ALA A 37 -17.33 -2.00 5.86
N LYS A 38 -16.57 -1.04 6.39
CA LYS A 38 -16.38 0.28 5.74
C LYS A 38 -15.73 0.16 4.35
N SER A 39 -14.68 -0.69 4.24
CA SER A 39 -14.00 -0.93 2.96
C SER A 39 -14.94 -1.52 1.92
N LEU A 40 -15.70 -2.55 2.28
CA LEU A 40 -16.69 -3.20 1.41
C LEU A 40 -17.82 -2.22 1.01
N ALA A 41 -18.34 -1.42 1.97
CA ALA A 41 -19.35 -0.43 1.68
C ALA A 41 -18.84 0.67 0.72
N ARG A 42 -17.58 1.09 0.86
CA ARG A 42 -16.94 2.03 -0.07
C ARG A 42 -16.86 1.44 -1.48
N ALA A 43 -16.47 0.16 -1.59
CA ALA A 43 -16.37 -0.52 -2.88
C ALA A 43 -17.73 -0.63 -3.59
N LEU A 44 -18.82 -0.90 -2.86
CA LEU A 44 -20.18 -0.95 -3.42
C LEU A 44 -20.66 0.41 -3.96
N ASN A 45 -20.19 1.52 -3.39
CA ASN A 45 -20.59 2.87 -3.76
C ASN A 45 -19.62 3.53 -4.77
N SER A 46 -18.60 2.81 -5.23
CA SER A 46 -17.58 3.33 -6.14
C SER A 46 -17.87 2.96 -7.60
N GLU A 47 -17.64 3.89 -8.52
CA GLU A 47 -17.71 3.61 -9.97
C GLU A 47 -16.51 2.79 -10.47
N HIS A 48 -15.37 2.89 -9.75
CA HIS A 48 -14.09 2.27 -10.12
C HIS A 48 -13.71 1.09 -9.22
N GLN A 49 -14.66 0.53 -8.47
CA GLN A 49 -14.44 -0.67 -7.65
C GLN A 49 -15.58 -1.67 -7.85
N ARG A 50 -15.27 -2.95 -7.66
CA ARG A 50 -16.27 -4.04 -7.68
C ARG A 50 -15.92 -5.08 -6.63
N ILE A 51 -16.98 -5.77 -6.19
CA ILE A 51 -16.88 -6.94 -5.32
C ILE A 51 -17.45 -8.13 -6.07
N ILE A 52 -16.65 -9.18 -6.21
CA ILE A 52 -17.09 -10.45 -6.76
C ILE A 52 -16.86 -11.57 -5.75
N ALA A 53 -17.74 -12.56 -5.78
CA ALA A 53 -17.66 -13.75 -4.94
C ALA A 53 -17.69 -15.01 -5.80
N TYR A 54 -17.00 -16.04 -5.35
CA TYR A 54 -17.06 -17.37 -5.98
C TYR A 54 -17.82 -18.35 -5.07
N TYR A 55 -18.86 -18.93 -5.62
CA TYR A 55 -19.63 -19.98 -4.98
C TYR A 55 -19.33 -21.34 -5.61
N GLY A 56 -19.13 -22.36 -4.76
CA GLY A 56 -18.92 -23.75 -5.15
C GLY A 56 -20.20 -24.45 -5.63
N ARG A 57 -20.17 -25.79 -5.71
CA ARG A 57 -21.30 -26.58 -6.24
C ARG A 57 -22.54 -26.56 -5.35
N ASP A 58 -22.36 -26.45 -4.04
CA ASP A 58 -23.42 -26.48 -3.04
C ASP A 58 -23.78 -25.06 -2.54
N ASP A 59 -23.62 -24.04 -3.40
CA ASP A 59 -23.75 -22.63 -3.06
C ASP A 59 -22.88 -22.17 -1.87
N GLU A 60 -21.79 -22.94 -1.59
CA GLU A 60 -20.81 -22.59 -0.56
C GLU A 60 -19.92 -21.46 -1.05
N LEU A 61 -19.80 -20.37 -0.27
CA LEU A 61 -18.90 -19.27 -0.53
C LEU A 61 -17.44 -19.73 -0.32
N GLN A 62 -16.61 -19.66 -1.35
CA GLN A 62 -15.23 -20.13 -1.36
C GLN A 62 -14.20 -19.03 -1.60
N GLY A 63 -14.63 -17.87 -2.07
CA GLY A 63 -13.75 -16.73 -2.25
C GLY A 63 -14.49 -15.42 -2.45
N VAL A 64 -13.81 -14.34 -2.06
CA VAL A 64 -14.24 -12.95 -2.27
C VAL A 64 -13.06 -12.16 -2.84
N CYS A 65 -13.31 -11.42 -3.92
CA CYS A 65 -12.34 -10.49 -4.49
C CYS A 65 -12.95 -9.09 -4.54
N VAL A 66 -12.25 -8.12 -3.98
CA VAL A 66 -12.53 -6.69 -4.12
C VAL A 66 -11.39 -6.07 -4.92
N TYR A 67 -11.69 -5.45 -6.03
CA TYR A 67 -10.70 -4.83 -6.88
C TYR A 67 -11.14 -3.44 -7.34
N HIS A 68 -10.15 -2.61 -7.64
CA HIS A 68 -10.34 -1.30 -8.27
C HIS A 68 -9.50 -1.18 -9.54
N TRP A 69 -9.83 -0.21 -10.37
CA TRP A 69 -9.07 0.10 -11.58
C TRP A 69 -8.97 1.59 -11.84
N ASP A 70 -7.89 1.97 -12.53
CA ASP A 70 -7.65 3.29 -13.08
C ASP A 70 -7.44 3.16 -14.60
N SER A 71 -8.37 3.69 -15.40
CA SER A 71 -8.34 3.57 -16.85
C SER A 71 -7.32 4.52 -17.52
N GLU A 72 -6.86 5.54 -16.84
CA GLU A 72 -5.82 6.43 -17.38
C GLU A 72 -4.43 5.79 -17.32
N GLU A 73 -4.18 4.98 -16.28
CA GLU A 73 -2.91 4.29 -16.06
C GLU A 73 -2.94 2.81 -16.48
N ASN A 74 -4.08 2.29 -16.97
CA ASN A 74 -4.29 0.86 -17.24
C ASN A 74 -3.90 -0.03 -16.06
N TYR A 75 -4.28 0.39 -14.88
CA TYR A 75 -3.90 -0.18 -13.60
C TYR A 75 -5.11 -0.77 -12.90
N SER A 76 -4.94 -1.93 -12.30
CA SER A 76 -5.95 -2.56 -11.43
C SER A 76 -5.27 -3.21 -10.23
N GLN A 77 -5.93 -3.16 -9.08
CA GLN A 77 -5.42 -3.79 -7.86
C GLN A 77 -6.53 -4.46 -7.07
N ALA A 78 -6.26 -5.67 -6.58
CA ALA A 78 -7.11 -6.29 -5.57
C ALA A 78 -6.79 -5.72 -4.18
N SER A 79 -7.78 -5.10 -3.53
CA SER A 79 -7.70 -4.72 -2.12
C SER A 79 -8.02 -5.89 -1.18
N HIS A 80 -8.85 -6.83 -1.63
CA HIS A 80 -9.11 -8.10 -0.95
C HIS A 80 -9.18 -9.22 -1.99
N PHE A 81 -8.46 -10.31 -1.71
CA PHE A 81 -8.44 -11.53 -2.55
C PHE A 81 -8.43 -12.73 -1.62
N LEU A 82 -9.56 -12.94 -0.97
CA LEU A 82 -9.74 -13.82 0.17
C LEU A 82 -10.32 -15.14 -0.30
N ILE A 83 -9.56 -16.21 -0.21
CA ILE A 83 -9.93 -17.51 -0.75
C ILE A 83 -9.64 -18.60 0.28
N ASN A 84 -10.57 -19.55 0.44
CA ASN A 84 -10.38 -20.75 1.23
C ASN A 84 -9.13 -21.53 0.74
N ALA A 85 -8.22 -21.89 1.64
CA ALA A 85 -6.96 -22.54 1.31
C ALA A 85 -7.15 -23.83 0.47
N GLY A 86 -8.13 -24.65 0.80
CA GLY A 86 -8.42 -25.91 0.09
C GLY A 86 -8.92 -25.74 -1.35
N SER A 87 -9.35 -24.53 -1.74
CA SER A 87 -9.84 -24.24 -3.09
C SER A 87 -9.04 -23.15 -3.80
N TYR A 88 -7.90 -22.71 -3.20
CA TYR A 88 -7.18 -21.51 -3.61
C TYR A 88 -6.90 -21.46 -5.09
N SER A 89 -6.17 -22.40 -5.63
CA SER A 89 -5.72 -22.38 -7.04
C SER A 89 -6.88 -22.34 -8.03
N ARG A 90 -7.97 -23.06 -7.76
CA ARG A 90 -9.16 -23.06 -8.61
C ARG A 90 -9.88 -21.73 -8.57
N VAL A 91 -10.16 -21.21 -7.39
CA VAL A 91 -10.92 -19.97 -7.21
C VAL A 91 -10.10 -18.76 -7.69
N ALA A 92 -8.80 -18.74 -7.40
CA ALA A 92 -7.89 -17.71 -7.91
C ALA A 92 -7.87 -17.69 -9.45
N TYR A 93 -7.82 -18.86 -10.11
CA TYR A 93 -7.91 -18.95 -11.57
C TYR A 93 -9.21 -18.35 -12.12
N GLU A 94 -10.33 -18.65 -11.48
CA GLU A 94 -11.63 -18.09 -11.88
C GLU A 94 -11.68 -16.57 -11.72
N PHE A 95 -11.17 -16.04 -10.60
CA PHE A 95 -11.10 -14.58 -10.40
C PHE A 95 -10.19 -13.91 -11.42
N ILE A 96 -8.98 -14.41 -11.64
CA ILE A 96 -8.05 -13.84 -12.63
C ILE A 96 -8.64 -13.91 -14.04
N SER A 97 -9.29 -15.03 -14.41
CA SER A 97 -9.95 -15.17 -15.71
C SER A 97 -11.11 -14.18 -15.88
N PHE A 98 -11.87 -13.94 -14.81
CA PHE A 98 -12.91 -12.92 -14.80
C PHE A 98 -12.33 -11.52 -14.99
N LEU A 99 -11.27 -11.18 -14.26
CA LEU A 99 -10.59 -9.89 -14.36
C LEU A 99 -10.02 -9.68 -15.77
N ALA A 100 -9.31 -10.66 -16.32
CA ALA A 100 -8.75 -10.58 -17.67
C ALA A 100 -9.81 -10.36 -18.75
N LYS A 101 -11.00 -10.93 -18.58
CA LYS A 101 -12.13 -10.69 -19.50
C LYS A 101 -12.66 -9.25 -19.47
N HIS A 102 -12.62 -8.58 -18.29
CA HIS A 102 -13.20 -7.26 -18.08
C HIS A 102 -12.17 -6.13 -18.15
N LEU A 103 -10.90 -6.43 -17.82
CA LEU A 103 -9.80 -5.49 -17.73
C LEU A 103 -8.60 -5.93 -18.60
N GLY A 104 -8.86 -6.56 -19.76
CA GLY A 104 -7.79 -6.98 -20.67
C GLY A 104 -6.88 -5.81 -21.06
N GLY A 105 -5.55 -6.00 -20.92
CA GLY A 105 -4.54 -4.97 -21.16
C GLY A 105 -4.22 -4.10 -19.94
N TYR A 106 -4.82 -4.35 -18.78
CA TYR A 106 -4.46 -3.69 -17.53
C TYR A 106 -3.35 -4.46 -16.80
N ASP A 107 -2.48 -3.74 -16.11
CA ASP A 107 -1.59 -4.33 -15.11
C ASP A 107 -2.39 -4.59 -13.81
N PHE A 108 -2.49 -5.86 -13.44
CA PHE A 108 -3.15 -6.28 -12.21
C PHE A 108 -2.14 -6.50 -11.10
N LEU A 109 -2.38 -5.87 -9.96
CA LEU A 109 -1.55 -5.93 -8.77
C LEU A 109 -2.28 -6.59 -7.61
N ILE A 110 -1.54 -7.36 -6.83
CA ILE A 110 -2.05 -7.98 -5.61
C ILE A 110 -0.96 -8.10 -4.55
N GLY A 111 -1.25 -7.54 -3.37
CA GLY A 111 -0.39 -7.64 -2.21
C GLY A 111 -0.81 -8.77 -1.28
N VAL A 112 0.14 -9.57 -0.80
CA VAL A 112 -0.12 -10.66 0.14
C VAL A 112 0.92 -10.71 1.26
N PRO A 113 0.54 -11.16 2.48
CA PRO A 113 1.51 -11.48 3.51
C PRO A 113 2.43 -12.63 3.08
N ALA A 114 3.70 -12.58 3.46
CA ALA A 114 4.65 -13.67 3.19
C ALA A 114 4.23 -15.01 3.83
N ALA A 115 3.36 -14.98 4.83
CA ALA A 115 2.79 -16.17 5.45
C ALA A 115 1.70 -16.84 4.58
N ASN A 116 1.14 -16.14 3.57
CA ASN A 116 0.12 -16.70 2.67
C ASN A 116 0.74 -17.56 1.56
N SER A 117 1.23 -18.75 1.94
CA SER A 117 1.90 -19.67 1.02
C SER A 117 1.00 -20.15 -0.12
N SER A 118 -0.31 -20.23 0.07
CA SER A 118 -1.26 -20.62 -0.99
C SER A 118 -1.33 -19.58 -2.08
N ALA A 119 -1.34 -18.28 -1.72
CA ALA A 119 -1.32 -17.17 -2.66
C ALA A 119 0.02 -17.10 -3.39
N ILE A 120 1.12 -17.09 -2.65
CA ILE A 120 2.49 -17.04 -3.18
C ILE A 120 2.71 -18.16 -4.19
N GLY A 121 2.46 -19.41 -3.77
CA GLY A 121 2.64 -20.56 -4.66
C GLY A 121 1.78 -20.50 -5.93
N TYR A 122 0.55 -20.00 -5.84
CA TYR A 122 -0.30 -19.79 -7.01
C TYR A 122 0.26 -18.74 -7.96
N PHE A 123 0.62 -17.54 -7.45
CA PHE A 123 1.09 -16.44 -8.29
C PHE A 123 2.42 -16.78 -8.97
N GLU A 124 3.37 -17.35 -8.23
CA GLU A 124 4.67 -17.78 -8.78
C GLU A 124 4.52 -18.87 -9.87
N GLN A 125 3.69 -19.89 -9.63
CA GLN A 125 3.41 -20.95 -10.63
C GLN A 125 2.71 -20.42 -11.87
N ARG A 126 1.98 -19.31 -11.78
CA ARG A 126 1.30 -18.66 -12.90
C ARG A 126 2.12 -17.58 -13.59
N GLY A 127 3.36 -17.38 -13.17
CA GLY A 127 4.30 -16.43 -13.78
C GLY A 127 4.03 -14.97 -13.45
N PHE A 128 3.32 -14.68 -12.35
CA PHE A 128 3.24 -13.32 -11.82
C PHE A 128 4.63 -12.86 -11.38
N ALA A 129 5.00 -11.63 -11.73
CA ALA A 129 6.25 -11.05 -11.26
C ALA A 129 6.07 -10.54 -9.81
N CYS A 130 6.91 -11.00 -8.90
CA CYS A 130 7.03 -10.36 -7.58
C CYS A 130 7.84 -9.07 -7.79
N ILE A 131 7.17 -7.91 -7.67
CA ILE A 131 7.77 -6.60 -7.95
C ILE A 131 8.17 -5.86 -6.69
N GLU A 132 7.71 -6.31 -5.52
CA GLU A 132 8.06 -5.74 -4.23
C GLU A 132 8.10 -6.84 -3.16
N SER A 133 9.10 -6.75 -2.29
CA SER A 133 9.26 -7.61 -1.11
C SER A 133 9.63 -6.71 0.05
N SER A 134 8.68 -6.43 0.93
CA SER A 134 8.82 -5.42 1.96
C SER A 134 8.50 -5.94 3.36
N ILE A 135 9.06 -5.28 4.35
CA ILE A 135 8.73 -5.42 5.76
C ILE A 135 7.68 -4.37 6.10
N ASP A 136 6.47 -4.81 6.50
CA ASP A 136 5.42 -3.93 7.02
C ASP A 136 5.80 -3.49 8.43
N THR A 137 6.13 -2.21 8.58
CA THR A 137 6.41 -1.60 9.88
C THR A 137 5.36 -0.58 10.26
N ARG A 138 5.05 -0.47 11.55
CA ARG A 138 3.99 0.38 12.10
C ARG A 138 4.46 1.16 13.31
N LEU A 139 4.16 2.45 13.35
CA LEU A 139 4.27 3.30 14.52
C LEU A 139 2.86 3.64 15.01
N TYR A 140 2.52 3.23 16.22
CA TYR A 140 1.20 3.46 16.82
C TYR A 140 1.24 4.64 17.78
N ASN A 141 0.16 5.42 17.80
CA ASN A 141 -0.03 6.57 18.70
C ASN A 141 1.16 7.54 18.61
N LEU A 142 1.33 8.14 17.41
CA LEU A 142 2.43 9.06 17.15
C LEU A 142 2.61 10.08 18.29
N GLN A 143 3.81 10.09 18.86
CA GLN A 143 4.22 11.09 19.86
C GLN A 143 5.25 12.03 19.22
N PRO A 144 5.38 13.29 19.75
CA PRO A 144 6.37 14.21 19.22
C PRO A 144 7.78 13.64 19.43
N PRO A 145 8.53 13.36 18.33
CA PRO A 145 9.89 12.86 18.47
C PRO A 145 10.79 13.93 19.10
N GLN A 146 11.75 13.48 19.92
CA GLN A 146 12.80 14.37 20.42
C GLN A 146 13.81 14.62 19.29
N VAL A 147 13.64 15.74 18.58
CA VAL A 147 14.48 16.08 17.44
C VAL A 147 15.59 17.03 17.82
N THR A 148 16.83 16.62 17.62
CA THR A 148 17.98 17.50 17.47
C THR A 148 18.27 17.70 15.98
N ALA A 149 17.43 18.50 15.30
CA ALA A 149 17.62 18.73 13.89
C ALA A 149 18.77 19.71 13.63
N SER A 150 19.82 19.26 12.95
CA SER A 150 20.93 20.11 12.51
C SER A 150 20.57 21.00 11.31
N GLN A 151 19.58 20.59 10.50
CA GLN A 151 19.03 21.38 9.38
C GLN A 151 17.51 21.14 9.28
N PRO A 152 16.68 22.19 9.15
CA PRO A 152 15.26 22.03 8.90
C PRO A 152 15.04 21.53 7.48
N ALA A 153 14.15 20.54 7.32
CA ALA A 153 13.70 20.12 6.00
C ALA A 153 12.74 21.14 5.40
N GLU A 154 12.83 21.34 4.10
CA GLU A 154 11.91 22.17 3.35
C GLU A 154 10.61 21.41 3.10
N LYS A 155 9.46 22.04 3.36
CA LYS A 155 8.17 21.51 2.96
C LYS A 155 7.95 21.75 1.46
N ILE A 156 7.59 20.67 0.75
CA ILE A 156 7.22 20.77 -0.67
C ILE A 156 5.74 21.12 -0.78
N THR A 157 5.47 22.14 -1.60
CA THR A 157 4.13 22.66 -1.90
C THR A 157 3.98 22.83 -3.42
N ALA A 158 2.86 23.31 -3.89
CA ALA A 158 2.65 23.58 -5.31
C ALA A 158 3.70 24.57 -5.89
N ASP A 159 4.19 25.50 -5.06
CA ASP A 159 5.10 26.56 -5.50
C ASP A 159 6.52 26.07 -5.83
N ASN A 160 7.01 25.06 -5.10
CA ASN A 160 8.34 24.47 -5.28
C ASN A 160 8.33 23.04 -5.84
N PHE A 161 7.15 22.52 -6.22
CA PHE A 161 6.97 21.16 -6.71
C PHE A 161 7.78 20.85 -7.98
N VAL A 162 7.94 21.80 -8.89
CA VAL A 162 8.63 21.58 -10.18
C VAL A 162 10.08 21.13 -9.97
N GLU A 163 10.79 21.77 -9.04
CA GLU A 163 12.16 21.38 -8.71
C GLU A 163 12.20 20.02 -8.00
N TYR A 164 11.26 19.79 -7.07
CA TYR A 164 11.13 18.52 -6.39
C TYR A 164 10.84 17.37 -7.35
N ALA A 165 9.96 17.57 -8.34
CA ALA A 165 9.63 16.55 -9.33
C ALA A 165 10.86 16.04 -10.08
N ALA A 166 11.80 16.93 -10.44
CA ALA A 166 13.04 16.54 -11.10
C ALA A 166 13.97 15.67 -10.22
N PHE A 167 13.93 15.87 -8.89
CA PHE A 167 14.62 14.99 -7.95
C PHE A 167 13.86 13.68 -7.76
N HIS A 168 12.57 13.76 -7.54
CA HIS A 168 11.68 12.62 -7.25
C HIS A 168 11.71 11.55 -8.36
N ASP A 169 11.62 12.00 -9.63
CA ASP A 169 11.57 11.08 -10.78
C ASP A 169 12.89 10.34 -11.07
N LYS A 170 13.96 10.62 -10.35
CA LYS A 170 15.18 9.79 -10.38
C LYS A 170 14.98 8.45 -9.67
N PHE A 171 14.08 8.42 -8.69
CA PHE A 171 13.83 7.27 -7.81
C PHE A 171 12.44 6.67 -8.05
N ALA A 172 11.45 7.51 -8.35
CA ALA A 172 10.06 7.10 -8.55
C ALA A 172 9.78 6.82 -10.03
N LEU A 173 10.31 5.72 -10.55
CA LEU A 173 10.09 5.31 -11.94
C LEU A 173 8.61 4.90 -12.13
N PRO A 174 7.94 5.36 -13.22
CA PRO A 174 6.52 5.05 -13.46
C PRO A 174 6.19 3.54 -13.53
N ALA A 175 7.17 2.71 -13.91
CA ALA A 175 7.01 1.26 -13.94
C ALA A 175 7.07 0.59 -12.56
N GLU A 176 7.57 1.30 -11.55
CA GLU A 176 7.84 0.76 -10.21
C GLU A 176 6.99 1.43 -9.13
N LEU A 177 6.70 2.73 -9.28
CA LEU A 177 5.96 3.49 -8.28
C LEU A 177 4.81 4.26 -8.93
N TYR A 178 3.57 3.99 -8.49
CA TYR A 178 2.37 4.71 -8.95
C TYR A 178 2.48 6.22 -8.71
N TYR A 179 3.05 6.64 -7.57
CA TYR A 179 3.21 8.06 -7.21
C TYR A 179 4.49 8.69 -7.81
N HIS A 180 4.79 8.48 -9.10
CA HIS A 180 5.74 9.31 -9.83
C HIS A 180 5.22 10.76 -9.92
N SER A 181 6.05 11.72 -10.31
CA SER A 181 5.74 13.16 -10.15
C SER A 181 4.42 13.60 -10.75
N LYS A 182 4.01 13.05 -11.92
CA LYS A 182 2.73 13.38 -12.57
C LYS A 182 1.53 13.01 -11.68
N ASN A 183 1.52 11.78 -11.12
CA ASN A 183 0.44 11.32 -10.27
C ASN A 183 0.52 11.98 -8.89
N LEU A 184 1.72 12.09 -8.31
CA LEU A 184 1.93 12.79 -7.05
C LEU A 184 1.40 14.23 -7.07
N LYS A 185 1.59 14.96 -8.19
CA LYS A 185 1.08 16.33 -8.36
C LYS A 185 -0.45 16.41 -8.28
N ARG A 186 -1.17 15.40 -8.79
CA ARG A 186 -2.65 15.37 -8.77
C ARG A 186 -3.19 15.26 -7.35
N TYR A 187 -2.44 14.62 -6.47
CA TYR A 187 -2.84 14.30 -5.11
C TYR A 187 -1.99 15.01 -4.06
N LEU A 188 -1.29 16.09 -4.45
CA LEU A 188 -0.30 16.77 -3.60
C LEU A 188 -0.84 17.19 -2.22
N GLU A 189 -2.10 17.57 -2.15
CA GLU A 189 -2.78 17.92 -0.89
C GLU A 189 -2.90 16.76 0.11
N HIS A 190 -2.93 15.52 -0.40
CA HIS A 190 -3.01 14.31 0.42
C HIS A 190 -1.64 13.85 0.95
N PHE A 191 -0.57 14.54 0.53
CA PHE A 191 0.79 14.19 0.91
C PHE A 191 1.42 15.24 1.82
N ARG A 192 2.33 14.76 2.66
CA ARG A 192 3.33 15.58 3.36
C ARG A 192 4.69 15.19 2.85
N ILE A 193 5.33 16.14 2.20
CA ILE A 193 6.62 15.94 1.54
C ILE A 193 7.62 16.89 2.17
N LEU A 194 8.74 16.33 2.64
CA LEU A 194 9.88 17.07 3.14
C LEU A 194 11.11 16.76 2.31
N ALA A 195 11.92 17.78 2.05
CA ALA A 195 13.17 17.64 1.31
C ALA A 195 14.34 18.28 2.08
N LEU A 196 15.50 17.64 2.01
CA LEU A 196 16.76 18.21 2.48
C LEU A 196 17.54 18.79 1.30
N ARG A 197 18.22 19.91 1.56
CA ARG A 197 19.10 20.55 0.57
C ARG A 197 20.56 20.50 1.01
N LYS A 198 21.44 20.31 0.03
CA LYS A 198 22.87 20.49 0.15
C LYS A 198 23.36 21.35 -1.00
N ASN A 199 24.08 22.42 -0.70
CA ASN A 199 24.56 23.37 -1.72
C ASN A 199 23.44 23.89 -2.68
N GLY A 200 22.25 24.14 -2.13
CA GLY A 200 21.10 24.64 -2.87
C GLY A 200 20.32 23.59 -3.67
N LYS A 201 20.82 22.33 -3.78
CA LYS A 201 20.14 21.24 -4.50
C LYS A 201 19.46 20.27 -3.52
N ILE A 202 18.30 19.74 -3.92
CA ILE A 202 17.67 18.65 -3.15
C ILE A 202 18.56 17.42 -3.24
N CYS A 203 18.87 16.84 -2.08
CA CYS A 203 19.71 15.65 -1.94
C CYS A 203 19.04 14.51 -1.22
N GLY A 204 17.86 14.74 -0.62
CA GLY A 204 17.05 13.71 0.00
C GLY A 204 15.63 14.16 0.19
N SER A 205 14.70 13.23 0.21
CA SER A 205 13.30 13.51 0.50
C SER A 205 12.61 12.34 1.19
N ILE A 206 11.57 12.67 1.94
CA ILE A 206 10.63 11.72 2.49
C ILE A 206 9.21 12.23 2.24
N PHE A 207 8.28 11.35 1.89
CA PHE A 207 6.89 11.74 1.74
C PHE A 207 5.94 10.68 2.30
N ALA A 208 4.86 11.17 2.91
CA ALA A 208 3.81 10.36 3.48
C ALA A 208 2.46 10.75 2.88
N ARG A 209 1.66 9.76 2.56
CA ARG A 209 0.24 9.92 2.24
C ARG A 209 -0.56 9.99 3.52
N ILE A 210 -1.48 10.97 3.62
CA ILE A 210 -2.37 11.09 4.77
C ILE A 210 -3.59 10.20 4.52
N LEU A 211 -3.91 9.36 5.49
CA LEU A 211 -5.01 8.42 5.41
C LEU A 211 -6.27 8.98 6.10
N PRO A 212 -7.48 8.66 5.63
CA PRO A 212 -8.73 9.20 6.18
C PRO A 212 -9.00 8.84 7.64
N ASP A 213 -8.48 7.68 8.08
CA ASP A 213 -8.76 7.12 9.41
C ASP A 213 -7.63 7.49 10.42
N ASN A 214 -7.29 8.79 10.52
CA ASN A 214 -6.29 9.34 11.43
C ASN A 214 -4.92 8.64 11.35
N GLY A 215 -4.50 8.31 10.13
CA GLY A 215 -3.25 7.61 9.87
C GLY A 215 -2.38 8.29 8.80
N ALA A 216 -1.18 7.78 8.62
CA ALA A 216 -0.29 8.14 7.53
C ALA A 216 0.45 6.92 7.00
N ASP A 217 0.85 6.99 5.72
CA ASP A 217 1.61 5.95 5.04
C ASP A 217 2.85 6.59 4.41
N ILE A 218 4.03 6.25 4.91
CA ILE A 218 5.30 6.69 4.32
C ILE A 218 5.51 5.90 3.04
N VAL A 219 5.41 6.60 1.91
CA VAL A 219 5.44 5.99 0.57
C VAL A 219 6.85 5.95 -0.01
N GLY A 220 7.74 6.85 0.42
CA GLY A 220 9.11 6.83 -0.03
C GLY A 220 10.06 7.67 0.82
N LEU A 221 11.27 7.14 0.96
CA LEU A 221 12.44 7.81 1.50
C LEU A 221 13.54 7.73 0.43
N PHE A 222 13.86 8.85 -0.17
CA PHE A 222 14.80 8.93 -1.28
C PHE A 222 16.05 9.72 -0.91
N SER A 223 17.21 9.23 -1.35
CA SER A 223 18.50 9.84 -1.10
C SER A 223 19.38 9.69 -2.33
N ASP A 224 20.14 10.72 -2.69
CA ASP A 224 21.17 10.66 -3.72
C ASP A 224 22.54 10.14 -3.17
N GLY A 225 22.53 9.56 -1.99
CA GLY A 225 23.71 9.03 -1.31
C GLY A 225 24.49 10.08 -0.52
N ASP A 226 24.10 11.35 -0.58
CA ASP A 226 24.78 12.49 0.05
C ASP A 226 23.99 13.04 1.26
N VAL A 227 23.01 12.28 1.77
CA VAL A 227 22.18 12.70 2.91
C VAL A 227 22.94 12.50 4.21
N PRO A 228 23.19 13.58 4.97
CA PRO A 228 23.93 13.47 6.24
C PRO A 228 23.17 12.67 7.29
N SER A 229 21.86 12.47 7.12
CA SER A 229 21.06 11.69 8.06
C SER A 229 19.60 11.44 7.57
N GLU A 230 19.36 10.30 6.98
CA GLU A 230 18.00 9.76 6.73
C GLU A 230 17.18 9.73 8.04
N LYS A 231 17.83 9.48 9.18
CA LYS A 231 17.23 9.58 10.51
C LYS A 231 16.64 10.97 10.77
N ALA A 232 17.31 12.04 10.31
CA ALA A 232 16.80 13.40 10.46
C ALA A 232 15.52 13.59 9.63
N LEU A 233 15.44 13.06 8.41
CA LEU A 233 14.25 13.13 7.56
C LEU A 233 13.06 12.43 8.20
N ILE A 234 13.19 11.20 8.66
CA ILE A 234 12.12 10.47 9.34
C ILE A 234 11.63 11.25 10.56
N ASN A 235 12.54 11.67 11.44
CA ASN A 235 12.16 12.40 12.65
C ASN A 235 11.49 13.74 12.34
N GLN A 236 11.95 14.47 11.33
CA GLN A 236 11.34 15.74 10.92
C GLN A 236 9.96 15.53 10.31
N LEU A 237 9.76 14.46 9.50
CA LEU A 237 8.43 14.12 9.00
C LEU A 237 7.48 13.77 10.14
N LEU A 238 7.90 12.91 11.07
CA LEU A 238 7.07 12.53 12.21
C LEU A 238 6.70 13.74 13.08
N LEU A 239 7.65 14.67 13.30
CA LEU A 239 7.37 15.91 13.99
C LEU A 239 6.39 16.81 13.21
N ALA A 240 6.54 16.91 11.89
CA ALA A 240 5.64 17.69 11.05
C ALA A 240 4.22 17.11 11.06
N LEU A 241 4.10 15.78 10.97
CA LEU A 241 2.81 15.09 11.08
C LEU A 241 2.15 15.35 12.46
N TYR A 242 2.94 15.21 13.54
CA TYR A 242 2.44 15.47 14.89
C TYR A 242 1.98 16.93 15.07
N ASN A 243 2.75 17.90 14.58
CA ASN A 243 2.40 19.33 14.73
C ASN A 243 1.14 19.70 13.94
N GLU A 244 0.85 19.02 12.85
CA GLU A 244 -0.31 19.31 12.00
C GLU A 244 -1.56 18.54 12.41
N PHE A 245 -1.43 17.26 12.79
CA PHE A 245 -2.55 16.36 13.04
C PHE A 245 -2.68 15.91 14.49
N GLY A 246 -1.70 16.19 15.34
CA GLY A 246 -1.61 15.62 16.68
C GLY A 246 -1.16 14.16 16.68
N ALA A 247 -1.63 13.40 17.67
CA ALA A 247 -1.35 11.98 17.73
C ALA A 247 -2.11 11.23 16.64
N LEU A 248 -1.41 10.75 15.61
CA LEU A 248 -1.96 9.82 14.66
C LEU A 248 -2.05 8.42 15.28
N ASP A 249 -3.13 7.71 14.99
CA ASP A 249 -3.34 6.36 15.52
C ASP A 249 -2.31 5.38 14.97
N GLU A 250 -1.98 5.52 13.68
CA GLU A 250 -1.02 4.65 12.99
C GLU A 250 -0.22 5.42 11.92
N VAL A 251 1.09 5.16 11.87
CA VAL A 251 1.95 5.51 10.73
C VAL A 251 2.53 4.23 10.15
N ILE A 252 2.29 4.01 8.87
CA ILE A 252 2.70 2.83 8.11
C ILE A 252 4.02 3.16 7.40
N PHE A 253 4.94 2.19 7.35
CA PHE A 253 6.12 2.29 6.51
C PHE A 253 6.51 0.90 5.98
N PHE A 254 6.34 0.70 4.67
CA PHE A 254 6.84 -0.48 3.97
C PHE A 254 8.30 -0.25 3.59
N ILE A 255 9.17 -1.16 4.04
CA ILE A 255 10.62 -1.07 3.85
C ILE A 255 11.05 -2.28 3.03
N ASP A 256 11.82 -2.05 1.96
CA ASP A 256 12.38 -3.14 1.16
C ASP A 256 13.16 -4.12 2.03
N GLU A 257 12.97 -5.43 1.84
CA GLU A 257 13.65 -6.46 2.64
C GLU A 257 15.18 -6.39 2.52
N GLY A 258 15.72 -5.81 1.45
CA GLY A 258 17.13 -5.58 1.23
C GLY A 258 17.68 -4.33 1.93
N SER A 259 16.81 -3.41 2.39
CA SER A 259 17.19 -2.12 2.99
C SER A 259 17.33 -2.20 4.52
N GLY A 260 18.33 -2.94 4.98
CA GLY A 260 18.59 -3.08 6.43
C GLY A 260 18.82 -1.74 7.15
N SER A 261 19.45 -0.76 6.51
CA SER A 261 19.65 0.58 7.09
C SER A 261 18.34 1.34 7.31
N GLU A 262 17.40 1.29 6.36
CA GLU A 262 16.08 1.91 6.53
C GLU A 262 15.27 1.24 7.65
N LEU A 263 15.38 -0.10 7.76
CA LEU A 263 14.72 -0.83 8.84
C LEU A 263 15.26 -0.39 10.21
N ASP A 264 16.59 -0.29 10.35
CA ASP A 264 17.21 0.19 11.59
C ASP A 264 16.78 1.62 11.95
N LEU A 265 16.65 2.49 10.93
CA LEU A 265 16.14 3.86 11.10
C LEU A 265 14.69 3.88 11.58
N ALA A 266 13.82 3.09 10.96
CA ALA A 266 12.42 2.99 11.36
C ALA A 266 12.27 2.44 12.77
N LEU A 267 12.97 1.35 13.11
CA LEU A 267 12.98 0.77 14.45
C LEU A 267 13.51 1.77 15.49
N GLY A 268 14.56 2.52 15.13
CA GLY A 268 15.12 3.59 15.97
C GLY A 268 14.17 4.79 16.16
N ALA A 269 13.20 4.99 15.26
CA ALA A 269 12.14 5.99 15.36
C ALA A 269 10.89 5.46 16.10
N GLY A 270 10.89 4.20 16.54
CA GLY A 270 9.81 3.59 17.32
C GLY A 270 8.84 2.72 16.53
N PHE A 271 9.07 2.52 15.24
CA PHE A 271 8.29 1.57 14.45
C PHE A 271 8.48 0.14 14.96
N LYS A 272 7.48 -0.70 14.73
CA LYS A 272 7.51 -2.14 15.06
C LYS A 272 7.22 -2.94 13.79
N ILE A 273 7.92 -4.03 13.60
CA ILE A 273 7.63 -4.97 12.51
C ILE A 273 6.28 -5.62 12.82
N LYS A 274 5.36 -5.56 11.85
CA LYS A 274 4.05 -6.20 11.89
C LYS A 274 4.01 -7.48 11.08
N ASP A 275 4.49 -7.41 9.83
CA ASP A 275 4.42 -8.54 8.89
C ASP A 275 5.50 -8.39 7.80
N ARG A 276 5.54 -9.33 6.88
CA ARG A 276 6.28 -9.25 5.62
C ARG A 276 5.31 -9.29 4.46
N TYR A 277 5.56 -8.49 3.47
CA TYR A 277 4.67 -8.20 2.35
C TYR A 277 5.31 -8.59 1.02
N ARG A 278 4.49 -9.10 0.10
CA ARG A 278 4.85 -9.37 -1.29
C ARG A 278 3.83 -8.75 -2.22
N LEU A 279 4.29 -8.01 -3.21
CA LEU A 279 3.44 -7.45 -4.27
C LEU A 279 3.70 -8.18 -5.57
N TYR A 280 2.66 -8.76 -6.13
CA TYR A 280 2.70 -9.44 -7.41
C TYR A 280 2.02 -8.62 -8.49
N ARG A 281 2.57 -8.67 -9.71
CA ARG A 281 2.03 -8.02 -10.90
C ARG A 281 1.89 -9.02 -12.05
N GLN A 282 0.81 -8.89 -12.82
CA GLN A 282 0.53 -9.61 -14.06
C GLN A 282 -0.24 -8.70 -15.01
N SER A 283 0.15 -8.66 -16.29
CA SER A 283 -0.69 -8.06 -17.33
C SER A 283 -1.86 -9.01 -17.65
N LEU A 284 -3.09 -8.51 -17.63
CA LEU A 284 -4.34 -9.27 -17.83
C LEU A 284 -4.67 -9.48 -19.32
#